data_a1d3ba2ff662eb83457962ad9398e72f
#
_entry.id   a1d3ba2ff662eb83457962ad9398e72f
#
_cell.length_a   1.000
_cell.length_b   1.000
_cell.length_c   1.000
_cell.angle_alpha   90.00
_cell.angle_beta   90.00
_cell.angle_gamma   90.00
#
_symmetry.space_group_name_H-M   'P 1'
#
loop_
_entity.id
_entity.type
_entity.pdbx_description
1 polymer ?
#
loop_
_entity_poly.entity_id
_entity_poly.type
_entity_poly.pdbx_seq_one_letter_code
_entity_poly.pdbx_strand_id
1 'polypeptide(L)'
;DYFLMNAAVTDIRATERITSKVPKKNLRNYFHNHMELVPDILGEINKLKKNNQVFVGFCAYTGDYKNLKLIVKDKFNTKGCDFIFANPIDLEGQGFGIHAENEGWLFSRRGKEKYIEKTSKIYLAHQLINKIISVNK
;
A
#
# COMPACT_ATOMS: atom_id res chain seq x y z
N ASP A 1 10.30 -14.31 -9.89
CA ASP A 1 10.71 -13.04 -9.22
C ASP A 1 9.55 -12.46 -8.42
N TYR A 2 9.85 -11.76 -7.31
CA TYR A 2 8.87 -11.13 -6.43
C TYR A 2 9.12 -9.64 -6.36
N PHE A 3 8.04 -8.85 -6.48
CA PHE A 3 8.07 -7.40 -6.30
C PHE A 3 7.11 -7.01 -5.17
N LEU A 4 7.65 -6.45 -4.09
CA LEU A 4 6.89 -6.01 -2.92
C LEU A 4 6.89 -4.48 -2.85
N MET A 5 5.75 -3.85 -3.15
CA MET A 5 5.59 -2.40 -3.13
C MET A 5 5.06 -1.95 -1.76
N ASN A 6 5.95 -1.75 -0.80
CA ASN A 6 5.60 -1.27 0.54
C ASN A 6 5.93 0.23 0.75
N ALA A 7 6.40 0.93 -0.27
CA ALA A 7 6.71 2.35 -0.18
C ALA A 7 5.43 3.19 -0.02
N ALA A 8 5.45 4.12 0.92
CA ALA A 8 4.42 5.13 1.09
C ALA A 8 4.67 6.28 0.10
N VAL A 9 4.09 6.18 -1.09
CA VAL A 9 4.14 7.23 -2.10
C VAL A 9 2.98 8.19 -1.89
N THR A 10 3.23 9.49 -1.97
CA THR A 10 2.18 10.51 -1.89
C THR A 10 1.31 10.49 -3.14
N ASP A 11 0.02 10.82 -2.99
CA ASP A 11 -0.91 10.90 -4.14
C ASP A 11 -0.72 12.17 -4.96
N ILE A 12 -0.17 13.21 -4.35
CA ILE A 12 0.07 14.52 -4.98
C ILE A 12 1.50 14.99 -4.73
N ARG A 13 2.04 15.76 -5.66
CA ARG A 13 3.35 16.43 -5.53
C ARG A 13 3.31 17.83 -6.09
N ALA A 14 4.26 18.68 -5.66
CA ALA A 14 4.47 19.97 -6.30
C ALA A 14 5.12 19.79 -7.69
N THR A 15 4.66 20.54 -8.69
CA THR A 15 5.22 20.51 -10.06
C THR A 15 6.62 21.10 -10.13
N GLU A 16 6.95 21.99 -9.17
CA GLU A 16 8.25 22.62 -9.07
C GLU A 16 8.69 22.82 -7.61
N ARG A 17 9.99 22.91 -7.38
CA ARG A 17 10.54 23.20 -6.07
C ARG A 17 10.45 24.70 -5.78
N ILE A 18 9.77 25.08 -4.69
CA ILE A 18 9.75 26.46 -4.23
C ILE A 18 10.99 26.71 -3.37
N THR A 19 11.65 27.83 -3.66
CA THR A 19 12.81 28.30 -2.90
C THR A 19 12.49 29.43 -1.92
N SER A 20 11.26 29.97 -1.97
CA SER A 20 10.80 31.08 -1.15
C SER A 20 9.47 30.77 -0.46
N LYS A 21 9.19 31.48 0.64
CA LYS A 21 7.92 31.34 1.37
C LYS A 21 6.76 31.86 0.53
N VAL A 22 5.74 31.02 0.31
CA VAL A 22 4.49 31.45 -0.32
C VAL A 22 3.66 32.23 0.70
N PRO A 23 3.26 33.48 0.43
CA PRO A 23 2.39 34.25 1.32
C PRO A 23 1.05 33.55 1.54
N LYS A 24 0.52 33.62 2.78
CA LYS A 24 -0.74 32.92 3.16
C LYS A 24 -1.90 33.24 2.22
N LYS A 25 -2.03 34.48 1.76
CA LYS A 25 -3.08 34.93 0.82
C LYS A 25 -3.01 34.23 -0.55
N ASN A 26 -1.83 33.74 -0.95
CA ASN A 26 -1.60 33.10 -2.25
C ASN A 26 -1.61 31.57 -2.17
N LEU A 27 -1.64 30.95 -0.96
CA LEU A 27 -1.53 29.50 -0.80
C LEU A 27 -2.59 28.72 -1.59
N ARG A 28 -3.85 29.20 -1.60
CA ARG A 28 -4.93 28.52 -2.33
C ARG A 28 -4.64 28.43 -3.83
N ASN A 29 -4.27 29.57 -4.44
CA ASN A 29 -3.93 29.62 -5.86
C ASN A 29 -2.66 28.83 -6.15
N TYR A 30 -1.68 28.89 -5.25
CA TYR A 30 -0.46 28.10 -5.38
C TYR A 30 -0.77 26.61 -5.43
N PHE A 31 -1.50 26.06 -4.46
CA PHE A 31 -1.86 24.64 -4.48
C PHE A 31 -2.69 24.24 -5.70
N HIS A 32 -3.59 25.10 -6.15
CA HIS A 32 -4.38 24.83 -7.35
C HIS A 32 -3.53 24.73 -8.62
N ASN A 33 -2.52 25.58 -8.76
CA ASN A 33 -1.76 25.73 -10.02
C ASN A 33 -0.43 24.96 -10.04
N HIS A 34 0.09 24.54 -8.88
CA HIS A 34 1.42 23.96 -8.75
C HIS A 34 1.43 22.56 -8.07
N MET A 35 0.29 21.90 -8.08
CA MET A 35 0.19 20.51 -7.61
C MET A 35 -0.30 19.62 -8.73
N GLU A 36 0.26 18.42 -8.81
CA GLU A 36 -0.15 17.39 -9.76
C GLU A 36 -0.31 16.03 -9.06
N LEU A 37 -1.08 15.15 -9.68
CA LEU A 37 -1.20 13.77 -9.23
C LEU A 37 0.10 13.01 -9.51
N VAL A 38 0.56 12.25 -8.54
CA VAL A 38 1.68 11.32 -8.74
C VAL A 38 1.15 10.11 -9.51
N PRO A 39 1.89 9.62 -10.54
CA PRO A 39 1.50 8.40 -11.23
C PRO A 39 1.34 7.22 -10.28
N ASP A 40 0.36 6.37 -10.55
CA ASP A 40 0.18 5.11 -9.83
C ASP A 40 1.30 4.12 -10.17
N ILE A 41 2.39 4.20 -9.42
CA ILE A 41 3.61 3.42 -9.67
C ILE A 41 3.30 1.92 -9.77
N LEU A 42 2.50 1.37 -8.86
CA LEU A 42 2.19 -0.05 -8.86
C LEU A 42 1.35 -0.45 -10.07
N GLY A 43 0.36 0.37 -10.43
CA GLY A 43 -0.45 0.17 -11.64
C GLY A 43 0.38 0.26 -12.92
N GLU A 44 1.30 1.22 -13.01
CA GLU A 44 2.18 1.36 -14.18
C GLU A 44 3.17 0.18 -14.30
N ILE A 45 3.81 -0.21 -13.22
CA ILE A 45 4.73 -1.37 -13.22
C ILE A 45 3.98 -2.66 -13.55
N ASN A 46 2.72 -2.80 -13.12
CA ASN A 46 1.93 -3.98 -13.44
C ASN A 46 1.72 -4.17 -14.95
N LYS A 47 1.66 -3.11 -15.74
CA LYS A 47 1.57 -3.21 -17.20
C LYS A 47 2.80 -3.89 -17.83
N LEU A 48 3.93 -3.87 -17.12
CA LEU A 48 5.20 -4.48 -17.54
C LEU A 48 5.42 -5.87 -16.92
N LYS A 49 4.49 -6.33 -16.06
CA LYS A 49 4.59 -7.58 -15.32
C LYS A 49 4.65 -8.80 -16.25
N LYS A 50 5.61 -9.68 -16.01
CA LYS A 50 5.75 -10.97 -16.70
C LYS A 50 4.98 -12.07 -15.96
N ASN A 51 4.61 -13.14 -16.66
CA ASN A 51 3.83 -14.25 -16.10
C ASN A 51 4.51 -14.98 -14.93
N ASN A 52 5.84 -14.95 -14.84
CA ASN A 52 6.62 -15.59 -13.78
C ASN A 52 6.94 -14.62 -12.60
N GLN A 53 6.35 -13.44 -12.59
CA GLN A 53 6.52 -12.44 -11.54
C GLN A 53 5.32 -12.40 -10.62
N VAL A 54 5.55 -12.18 -9.33
CA VAL A 54 4.54 -12.06 -8.27
C VAL A 54 4.61 -10.66 -7.70
N PHE A 55 3.49 -9.94 -7.77
CA PHE A 55 3.39 -8.58 -7.26
C PHE A 55 2.56 -8.55 -5.97
N VAL A 56 3.13 -7.90 -4.96
CA VAL A 56 2.55 -7.75 -3.63
C VAL A 56 2.35 -6.26 -3.35
N GLY A 57 1.10 -5.87 -3.17
CA GLY A 57 0.72 -4.53 -2.75
C GLY A 57 0.45 -4.46 -1.24
N PHE A 58 0.53 -3.23 -0.71
CA PHE A 58 0.20 -2.94 0.68
C PHE A 58 -0.98 -1.98 0.73
N CYS A 59 -1.83 -2.14 1.75
CA CYS A 59 -3.03 -1.36 1.94
C CYS A 59 -3.22 -1.01 3.41
N ALA A 60 -3.12 0.28 3.75
CA ALA A 60 -3.61 0.76 5.02
C ALA A 60 -5.13 0.90 4.97
N TYR A 61 -5.84 0.48 6.02
CA TYR A 61 -7.29 0.62 6.09
C TYR A 61 -7.77 1.04 7.48
N THR A 62 -8.98 1.56 7.51
CA THR A 62 -9.77 1.82 8.72
C THR A 62 -11.13 1.15 8.60
N GLY A 63 -11.78 0.90 9.75
CA GLY A 63 -13.12 0.31 9.78
C GLY A 63 -13.15 -1.22 9.75
N ASP A 64 -14.30 -1.77 9.35
CA ASP A 64 -14.58 -3.19 9.49
C ASP A 64 -14.03 -4.06 8.35
N TYR A 65 -14.05 -5.36 8.59
CA TYR A 65 -13.57 -6.37 7.63
C TYR A 65 -14.41 -6.43 6.33
N LYS A 66 -15.69 -6.09 6.37
CA LYS A 66 -16.55 -6.06 5.18
C LYS A 66 -16.12 -4.96 4.22
N ASN A 67 -15.86 -3.77 4.75
CA ASN A 67 -15.33 -2.65 3.99
C ASN A 67 -13.93 -2.95 3.46
N LEU A 68 -13.07 -3.58 4.26
CA LEU A 68 -11.75 -4.03 3.82
C LEU A 68 -11.83 -4.92 2.59
N LYS A 69 -12.75 -5.90 2.55
CA LYS A 69 -12.90 -6.79 1.38
C LYS A 69 -13.26 -6.03 0.10
N LEU A 70 -14.08 -4.99 0.19
CA LEU A 70 -14.41 -4.14 -0.96
C LEU A 70 -13.19 -3.36 -1.46
N ILE A 71 -12.43 -2.76 -0.53
CA ILE A 71 -11.19 -2.04 -0.85
C ILE A 71 -10.17 -2.98 -1.51
N VAL A 72 -9.96 -4.17 -0.96
CA VAL A 72 -9.02 -5.15 -1.51
C VAL A 72 -9.43 -5.63 -2.88
N LYS A 73 -10.74 -5.89 -3.10
CA LYS A 73 -11.27 -6.28 -4.42
C LYS A 73 -10.99 -5.20 -5.47
N ASP A 74 -11.26 -3.93 -5.13
CA ASP A 74 -10.95 -2.81 -6.02
C ASP A 74 -9.44 -2.72 -6.32
N LYS A 75 -8.60 -2.82 -5.30
CA LYS A 75 -7.14 -2.80 -5.48
C LYS A 75 -6.62 -3.97 -6.33
N PHE A 76 -7.18 -5.15 -6.22
CA PHE A 76 -6.83 -6.24 -7.13
C PHE A 76 -7.15 -5.90 -8.59
N ASN A 77 -8.27 -5.24 -8.84
CA ASN A 77 -8.67 -4.86 -10.20
C ASN A 77 -7.82 -3.72 -10.76
N THR A 78 -7.53 -2.72 -9.96
CA THR A 78 -6.84 -1.49 -10.39
C THR A 78 -5.31 -1.61 -10.39
N LYS A 79 -4.73 -2.34 -9.42
CA LYS A 79 -3.28 -2.44 -9.23
C LYS A 79 -2.65 -3.71 -9.81
N GLY A 80 -3.43 -4.71 -10.19
CA GLY A 80 -2.94 -5.94 -10.80
C GLY A 80 -2.06 -6.83 -9.90
N CYS A 81 -2.09 -6.65 -8.57
CA CYS A 81 -1.32 -7.47 -7.63
C CYS A 81 -1.79 -8.93 -7.59
N ASP A 82 -0.91 -9.85 -7.22
CA ASP A 82 -1.24 -11.24 -6.90
C ASP A 82 -1.61 -11.40 -5.43
N PHE A 83 -1.00 -10.58 -4.59
CA PHE A 83 -1.27 -10.50 -3.16
C PHE A 83 -1.41 -9.05 -2.71
N ILE A 84 -2.24 -8.85 -1.68
CA ILE A 84 -2.37 -7.57 -0.98
C ILE A 84 -2.28 -7.87 0.51
N PHE A 85 -1.33 -7.23 1.20
CA PHE A 85 -1.32 -7.18 2.65
C PHE A 85 -2.01 -5.90 3.11
N ALA A 86 -3.06 -6.07 3.91
CA ALA A 86 -3.84 -4.95 4.44
C ALA A 86 -3.68 -4.87 5.96
N ASN A 87 -3.21 -3.73 6.46
CA ASN A 87 -3.04 -3.48 7.88
C ASN A 87 -3.96 -2.36 8.38
N PRO A 88 -4.56 -2.52 9.58
CA PRO A 88 -5.32 -1.44 10.21
C PRO A 88 -4.38 -0.31 10.63
N ILE A 89 -4.88 0.93 10.57
CA ILE A 89 -4.12 2.12 10.99
C ILE A 89 -4.83 2.93 12.09
N ASP A 90 -5.99 2.49 12.49
CA ASP A 90 -6.84 3.08 13.55
C ASP A 90 -6.71 2.36 14.90
N LEU A 91 -5.84 1.35 15.00
CA LEU A 91 -5.58 0.62 16.23
C LEU A 91 -4.37 1.20 16.97
N GLU A 92 -4.52 1.38 18.29
CA GLU A 92 -3.48 1.93 19.14
C GLU A 92 -2.25 1.01 19.25
N GLY A 93 -1.06 1.61 19.25
CA GLY A 93 0.21 0.90 19.45
C GLY A 93 0.71 0.09 18.26
N GLN A 94 0.16 0.31 17.06
CA GLN A 94 0.61 -0.36 15.83
C GLN A 94 0.43 0.49 14.56
N GLY A 95 0.87 -0.03 13.43
CA GLY A 95 0.74 0.66 12.13
C GLY A 95 1.95 1.52 11.78
N PHE A 96 1.72 2.78 11.45
CA PHE A 96 2.77 3.72 11.04
C PHE A 96 3.60 4.27 12.21
N GLY A 97 4.79 4.76 11.90
CA GLY A 97 5.65 5.46 12.84
C GLY A 97 6.59 4.54 13.64
N ILE A 98 6.84 4.92 14.88
CA ILE A 98 7.84 4.28 15.76
C ILE A 98 7.43 2.91 16.31
N HIS A 99 6.17 2.52 16.12
CA HIS A 99 5.69 1.24 16.61
C HIS A 99 6.39 0.08 15.88
N ALA A 100 6.96 -0.83 16.68
CA ALA A 100 7.69 -1.98 16.17
C ALA A 100 6.78 -3.13 15.73
N GLU A 101 5.49 -3.07 16.07
CA GLU A 101 4.51 -4.13 15.84
C GLU A 101 3.47 -3.73 14.78
N ASN A 102 2.87 -4.74 14.18
CA ASN A 102 1.75 -4.60 13.26
C ASN A 102 0.98 -5.92 13.13
N GLU A 103 -0.22 -5.85 12.60
CA GLU A 103 -1.07 -6.99 12.26
C GLU A 103 -1.75 -6.75 10.91
N GLY A 104 -2.47 -7.75 10.39
CA GLY A 104 -3.28 -7.54 9.21
C GLY A 104 -3.64 -8.78 8.45
N TRP A 105 -4.28 -8.57 7.32
CA TRP A 105 -4.77 -9.60 6.43
C TRP A 105 -3.91 -9.70 5.17
N LEU A 106 -3.46 -10.89 4.85
CA LEU A 106 -2.90 -11.22 3.54
C LEU A 106 -3.99 -11.83 2.67
N PHE A 107 -4.33 -11.14 1.58
CA PHE A 107 -5.25 -11.62 0.55
C PHE A 107 -4.49 -12.08 -0.68
N SER A 108 -4.93 -13.18 -1.26
CA SER A 108 -4.48 -13.64 -2.58
C SER A 108 -5.56 -13.36 -3.62
N ARG A 109 -5.18 -12.97 -4.82
CA ARG A 109 -6.10 -12.84 -5.98
C ARG A 109 -6.90 -14.12 -6.24
N ARG A 110 -6.37 -15.28 -5.86
CA ARG A 110 -7.04 -16.59 -5.97
C ARG A 110 -8.08 -16.85 -4.87
N GLY A 111 -8.44 -15.84 -4.08
CA GLY A 111 -9.48 -15.92 -3.04
C GLY A 111 -9.03 -16.49 -1.70
N LYS A 112 -7.75 -16.85 -1.52
CA LYS A 112 -7.22 -17.24 -0.21
C LYS A 112 -6.94 -16.00 0.63
N GLU A 113 -7.26 -16.09 1.92
CA GLU A 113 -7.01 -15.02 2.89
C GLU A 113 -6.42 -15.60 4.18
N LYS A 114 -5.57 -14.84 4.85
CA LYS A 114 -4.94 -15.22 6.12
C LYS A 114 -4.76 -13.97 6.97
N TYR A 115 -5.33 -14.02 8.19
CA TYR A 115 -5.00 -13.03 9.21
C TYR A 115 -3.66 -13.37 9.86
N ILE A 116 -2.86 -12.34 10.10
CA ILE A 116 -1.61 -12.40 10.86
C ILE A 116 -1.81 -11.54 12.09
N GLU A 117 -1.76 -12.17 13.26
CA GLU A 117 -1.91 -11.52 14.55
C GLU A 117 -0.79 -10.51 14.82
N LYS A 118 -1.06 -9.56 15.71
CA LYS A 118 -0.12 -8.54 16.14
C LYS A 118 1.22 -9.14 16.54
N THR A 119 2.26 -8.69 15.86
CA THR A 119 3.61 -9.19 16.07
C THR A 119 4.65 -8.17 15.59
N SER A 120 5.93 -8.39 15.86
CA SER A 120 6.98 -7.52 15.37
C SER A 120 6.98 -7.43 13.84
N LYS A 121 7.30 -6.26 13.29
CA LYS A 121 7.36 -6.05 11.84
C LYS A 121 8.32 -7.00 11.13
N ILE A 122 9.41 -7.40 11.80
CA ILE A 122 10.37 -8.38 11.28
C ILE A 122 9.70 -9.75 11.15
N TYR A 123 9.04 -10.21 12.20
CA TYR A 123 8.37 -11.51 12.18
C TYR A 123 7.18 -11.52 11.23
N LEU A 124 6.42 -10.44 11.16
CA LEU A 124 5.37 -10.22 10.17
C LEU A 124 5.92 -10.38 8.74
N ALA A 125 7.04 -9.73 8.42
CA ALA A 125 7.67 -9.83 7.12
C ALA A 125 8.07 -11.28 6.77
N HIS A 126 8.63 -12.02 7.72
CA HIS A 126 8.93 -13.45 7.53
C HIS A 126 7.67 -14.27 7.26
N GLN A 127 6.60 -14.07 8.02
CA GLN A 127 5.33 -14.76 7.80
C GLN A 127 4.73 -14.45 6.42
N LEU A 128 4.75 -13.18 6.00
CA LEU A 128 4.27 -12.75 4.68
C LEU A 128 5.04 -13.44 3.55
N ILE A 129 6.37 -13.36 3.58
CA ILE A 129 7.24 -13.94 2.55
C ILE A 129 7.02 -15.46 2.47
N ASN A 130 7.06 -16.16 3.60
CA ASN A 130 6.84 -17.62 3.64
C ASN A 130 5.47 -17.99 3.05
N LYS A 131 4.43 -17.24 3.38
CA LYS A 131 3.08 -17.51 2.87
C LYS A 131 2.95 -17.25 1.37
N ILE A 132 3.49 -16.14 0.89
CA ILE A 132 3.50 -15.78 -0.54
C ILE A 132 4.21 -16.86 -1.35
N ILE A 133 5.38 -17.32 -0.91
CA ILE A 133 6.16 -18.37 -1.58
C ILE A 133 5.40 -19.70 -1.57
N SER A 134 4.78 -20.08 -0.44
CA SER A 134 4.06 -21.36 -0.31
C SER A 134 2.80 -21.47 -1.16
N VAL A 135 2.14 -20.36 -1.45
CA VAL A 135 0.90 -20.34 -2.26
C VAL A 135 1.23 -20.28 -3.76
N ASN A 136 2.42 -19.87 -4.12
CA ASN A 136 2.85 -19.70 -5.52
C ASN A 136 3.61 -20.93 -6.07
N LYS A 137 3.79 -21.95 -5.24
CA LYS A 137 4.23 -23.30 -5.65
C LYS A 137 3.01 -24.13 -6.05
#